data_b960653eef1b256ebbd19c89ce9a4fea
#
_entry.id   b960653eef1b256ebbd19c89ce9a4fea
#
_cell.length_a   1.000
_cell.length_b   1.000
_cell.length_c   1.000
_cell.angle_alpha   90.00
_cell.angle_beta   90.00
_cell.angle_gamma   90.00
#
_symmetry.space_group_name_H-M   'P 1'
#
loop_
_entity.id
_entity.type
_entity.pdbx_description
1 polymer ?
#
loop_
_entity_poly.entity_id
_entity_poly.type
_entity_poly.pdbx_seq_one_letter_code
_entity_poly.pdbx_strand_id
1 'polypeptide(L)'
;MHAHPYPDGPRLLADIGGTNARFALEYASGKIINAKTLACADFASLTLAVQAYLNRWSCGGIRHAIVAIANPVTGDSVKMTNHHWEFSIEATRSELKFDTLLVVNDFAALAMAVPMLRDDEFEQIGGGTAVTEGVIGVLGAGTGLGIAGLMFVDSRWLAIESEGGHVAFSPSDERELAVLQYCWQRYDHVSAERLVSGPGIALIHEALAAQQTPHPAALSTAAIVARAMSRADPLCQETIECFCGMLGTVAANLAVTLCTKGGIYIGGGIVPRLGGYFATSPFRSRFESKGRFSSFNAQIPTSVITAPFPAFPGAAAILADYLDSKTSNPFAVRRAGHESSTGASLPR
;
A
#
# COMPACT_ATOMS: atom_id res chain seq x y z
N MET A 1 -2.30 -1.43 31.01
CA MET A 1 -1.63 -0.14 31.33
C MET A 1 -2.49 0.97 30.77
N HIS A 2 -2.83 1.99 31.56
CA HIS A 2 -3.53 3.17 31.05
C HIS A 2 -2.51 4.00 30.26
N ALA A 3 -2.68 4.10 28.93
CA ALA A 3 -1.85 4.97 28.12
C ALA A 3 -2.07 6.43 28.55
N HIS A 4 -1.01 7.11 28.94
CA HIS A 4 -1.08 8.53 29.31
C HIS A 4 -1.18 9.37 28.03
N PRO A 5 -2.04 10.41 28.00
CA PRO A 5 -2.11 11.35 26.90
C PRO A 5 -0.76 11.99 26.58
N TYR A 6 -0.51 12.30 25.34
CA TYR A 6 0.67 13.06 24.95
C TYR A 6 0.65 14.46 25.55
N PRO A 7 1.76 14.93 26.17
CA PRO A 7 1.79 16.22 26.85
C PRO A 7 1.67 17.42 25.88
N ASP A 8 1.99 17.21 24.63
CA ASP A 8 1.96 18.21 23.54
C ASP A 8 0.70 18.13 22.66
N GLY A 9 -0.29 17.37 23.12
CA GLY A 9 -1.58 17.18 22.45
C GLY A 9 -1.62 15.96 21.52
N PRO A 10 -2.81 15.64 21.00
CA PRO A 10 -2.98 14.51 20.11
C PRO A 10 -2.21 14.69 18.79
N ARG A 11 -1.84 13.57 18.17
CA ARG A 11 -1.16 13.51 16.89
C ARG A 11 -2.16 13.22 15.76
N LEU A 12 -2.05 13.92 14.64
CA LEU A 12 -2.87 13.65 13.47
C LEU A 12 -2.24 12.55 12.63
N LEU A 13 -3.03 11.55 12.33
CA LEU A 13 -2.70 10.46 11.40
C LEU A 13 -3.58 10.59 10.16
N ALA A 14 -2.98 10.52 8.98
CA ALA A 14 -3.71 10.51 7.71
C ALA A 14 -3.21 9.40 6.80
N ASP A 15 -4.15 8.76 6.07
CA ASP A 15 -3.93 7.79 4.99
C ASP A 15 -4.68 8.27 3.75
N ILE A 16 -3.95 8.72 2.75
CA ILE A 16 -4.46 9.44 1.59
C ILE A 16 -4.26 8.62 0.32
N GLY A 17 -5.35 8.03 -0.14
CA GLY A 17 -5.41 7.39 -1.46
C GLY A 17 -5.98 8.33 -2.53
N GLY A 18 -6.05 7.86 -3.78
CA GLY A 18 -6.58 8.67 -4.90
C GLY A 18 -8.08 9.01 -4.79
N THR A 19 -8.87 8.28 -4.01
CA THR A 19 -10.32 8.47 -3.87
C THR A 19 -10.72 8.93 -2.48
N ASN A 20 -10.07 8.40 -1.46
CA ASN A 20 -10.42 8.60 -0.06
C ASN A 20 -9.24 9.14 0.74
N ALA A 21 -9.53 10.13 1.57
CA ALA A 21 -8.65 10.62 2.61
C ALA A 21 -9.18 10.12 3.97
N ARG A 22 -8.39 9.33 4.67
CA ARG A 22 -8.72 8.79 5.98
C ARG A 22 -7.91 9.51 7.03
N PHE A 23 -8.54 9.89 8.12
CA PHE A 23 -7.92 10.63 9.22
C PHE A 23 -8.25 9.96 10.54
N ALA A 24 -7.34 10.05 11.50
CA ALA A 24 -7.53 9.67 12.88
C ALA A 24 -6.69 10.54 13.82
N LEU A 25 -6.98 10.47 15.10
CA LEU A 25 -6.17 11.11 16.16
C LEU A 25 -5.58 10.05 17.05
N GLU A 26 -4.28 10.10 17.28
CA GLU A 26 -3.61 9.33 18.30
C GLU A 26 -3.44 10.21 19.56
N TYR A 27 -4.16 9.85 20.63
CA TYR A 27 -4.16 10.59 21.91
C TYR A 27 -3.02 10.19 22.84
N ALA A 28 -2.63 8.94 22.74
CA ALA A 28 -1.54 8.33 23.47
C ALA A 28 -1.06 7.13 22.65
N SER A 29 0.11 6.62 22.93
CA SER A 29 0.69 5.49 22.19
C SER A 29 -0.31 4.34 22.04
N GLY A 30 -0.64 4.00 20.79
CA GLY A 30 -1.61 2.96 20.44
C GLY A 30 -3.09 3.31 20.67
N LYS A 31 -3.42 4.50 21.20
CA LYS A 31 -4.81 4.94 21.40
C LYS A 31 -5.28 5.82 20.25
N ILE A 32 -5.66 5.17 19.16
CA ILE A 32 -6.16 5.81 17.92
C ILE A 32 -7.69 5.90 18.00
N ILE A 33 -8.22 7.11 17.80
CA ILE A 33 -9.67 7.40 17.89
C ILE A 33 -10.11 8.34 16.76
N ASN A 34 -11.42 8.53 16.64
CA ASN A 34 -12.04 9.46 15.70
C ASN A 34 -11.70 9.15 14.23
N ALA A 35 -11.44 7.89 13.90
CA ALA A 35 -11.18 7.50 12.51
C ALA A 35 -12.35 7.91 11.61
N LYS A 36 -12.04 8.61 10.51
CA LYS A 36 -13.02 9.12 9.55
C LYS A 36 -12.48 9.08 8.14
N THR A 37 -13.33 8.65 7.21
CA THR A 37 -13.06 8.72 5.77
C THR A 37 -13.79 9.91 5.17
N LEU A 38 -13.11 10.70 4.37
CA LEU A 38 -13.62 11.78 3.55
C LEU A 38 -13.32 11.45 2.07
N ALA A 39 -14.19 11.87 1.16
CA ALA A 39 -13.91 11.74 -0.26
C ALA A 39 -12.92 12.84 -0.69
N CYS A 40 -11.82 12.49 -1.34
CA CYS A 40 -10.83 13.47 -1.80
C CYS A 40 -11.46 14.49 -2.76
N ALA A 41 -12.43 14.07 -3.59
CA ALA A 41 -13.13 14.92 -4.54
C ALA A 41 -13.93 16.08 -3.91
N ASP A 42 -14.25 15.97 -2.62
CA ASP A 42 -15.00 17.01 -1.90
C ASP A 42 -14.11 18.21 -1.50
N PHE A 43 -12.79 18.11 -1.69
CA PHE A 43 -11.83 19.10 -1.23
C PHE A 43 -10.84 19.52 -2.33
N ALA A 44 -10.61 20.80 -2.45
CA ALA A 44 -9.67 21.35 -3.43
C ALA A 44 -8.20 21.07 -3.07
N SER A 45 -7.89 20.79 -1.79
CA SER A 45 -6.52 20.50 -1.32
C SER A 45 -6.50 19.62 -0.09
N LEU A 46 -5.33 19.01 0.19
CA LEU A 46 -5.06 18.28 1.44
C LEU A 46 -5.32 19.18 2.67
N THR A 47 -4.84 20.43 2.65
CA THR A 47 -5.03 21.39 3.76
C THR A 47 -6.51 21.56 4.11
N LEU A 48 -7.38 21.73 3.11
CA LEU A 48 -8.82 21.89 3.34
C LEU A 48 -9.45 20.61 3.90
N ALA A 49 -9.03 19.44 3.45
CA ALA A 49 -9.51 18.17 4.00
C ALA A 49 -9.10 17.98 5.46
N VAL A 50 -7.84 18.33 5.80
CA VAL A 50 -7.34 18.30 7.20
C VAL A 50 -8.12 19.30 8.06
N GLN A 51 -8.31 20.52 7.61
CA GLN A 51 -9.08 21.54 8.35
C GLN A 51 -10.52 21.08 8.59
N ALA A 52 -11.19 20.53 7.59
CA ALA A 52 -12.54 20.02 7.71
C ALA A 52 -12.63 18.88 8.73
N TYR A 53 -11.64 17.98 8.74
CA TYR A 53 -11.55 16.92 9.73
C TYR A 53 -11.34 17.46 11.15
N LEU A 54 -10.37 18.36 11.36
CA LEU A 54 -10.04 18.91 12.68
C LEU A 54 -11.20 19.76 13.25
N ASN A 55 -11.86 20.57 12.42
CA ASN A 55 -13.02 21.38 12.81
C ASN A 55 -14.20 20.53 13.31
N ARG A 56 -14.42 19.36 12.70
CA ARG A 56 -15.48 18.43 13.12
C ARG A 56 -15.34 17.96 14.57
N TRP A 57 -14.11 17.79 15.03
CA TRP A 57 -13.84 17.26 16.37
C TRP A 57 -13.48 18.34 17.37
N SER A 58 -13.53 19.62 16.99
CA SER A 58 -13.10 20.77 17.80
C SER A 58 -11.69 20.55 18.39
N CYS A 59 -10.83 19.85 17.65
CA CYS A 59 -9.47 19.53 18.09
C CYS A 59 -8.56 20.72 17.80
N GLY A 60 -8.32 21.53 18.84
CA GLY A 60 -7.22 22.47 18.88
C GLY A 60 -5.94 21.83 19.42
N GLY A 61 -4.78 22.43 19.13
CA GLY A 61 -3.51 22.02 19.73
C GLY A 61 -2.81 20.83 19.08
N ILE A 62 -3.19 20.44 17.86
CA ILE A 62 -2.42 19.47 17.09
C ILE A 62 -1.09 20.09 16.69
N ARG A 63 0.02 19.51 17.17
CA ARG A 63 1.38 19.96 16.88
C ARG A 63 2.11 19.06 15.91
N HIS A 64 1.79 17.78 15.89
CA HIS A 64 2.48 16.77 15.10
C HIS A 64 1.51 15.99 14.25
N ALA A 65 1.86 15.83 12.97
CA ALA A 65 1.05 15.13 11.99
C ALA A 65 1.91 14.24 11.09
N ILE A 66 1.31 13.15 10.62
CA ILE A 66 1.86 12.30 9.58
C ILE A 66 0.80 12.00 8.53
N VAL A 67 1.18 12.06 7.27
CA VAL A 67 0.37 11.73 6.11
C VAL A 67 1.03 10.57 5.36
N ALA A 68 0.40 9.41 5.39
CA ALA A 68 0.71 8.32 4.50
C ALA A 68 -0.01 8.57 3.17
N ILE A 69 0.71 8.57 2.04
CA ILE A 69 0.16 8.94 0.74
C ILE A 69 0.55 7.93 -0.34
N ALA A 70 -0.41 7.62 -1.23
CA ALA A 70 -0.21 6.71 -2.35
C ALA A 70 0.64 7.36 -3.46
N ASN A 71 1.88 7.71 -3.12
CA ASN A 71 2.83 8.38 -4.00
C ASN A 71 4.27 8.23 -3.48
N PRO A 72 5.28 8.17 -4.34
CA PRO A 72 6.67 8.37 -3.93
C PRO A 72 6.83 9.79 -3.36
N VAL A 73 7.56 9.92 -2.25
CA VAL A 73 7.84 11.20 -1.61
C VAL A 73 9.32 11.54 -1.77
N THR A 74 9.61 12.46 -2.68
CA THR A 74 10.98 12.91 -2.95
C THR A 74 11.07 14.43 -2.83
N GLY A 75 11.55 14.91 -1.68
CA GLY A 75 11.65 16.35 -1.41
C GLY A 75 10.36 16.98 -0.89
N ASP A 76 10.20 18.30 -1.05
CA ASP A 76 9.11 19.08 -0.44
C ASP A 76 7.82 19.08 -1.26
N SER A 77 7.91 18.92 -2.58
CA SER A 77 6.73 18.96 -3.46
C SER A 77 6.16 17.56 -3.64
N VAL A 78 4.88 17.40 -3.34
CA VAL A 78 4.11 16.18 -3.54
C VAL A 78 3.01 16.43 -4.56
N LYS A 79 3.02 15.64 -5.64
CA LYS A 79 1.97 15.65 -6.66
C LYS A 79 1.35 14.27 -6.74
N MET A 80 0.07 14.16 -6.42
CA MET A 80 -0.61 12.87 -6.41
C MET A 80 -0.80 12.31 -7.81
N THR A 81 -0.41 11.07 -8.03
CA THR A 81 -0.54 10.38 -9.33
C THR A 81 -2.01 10.17 -9.72
N ASN A 82 -2.85 9.83 -8.75
CA ASN A 82 -4.25 9.44 -8.98
C ASN A 82 -5.26 10.46 -8.46
N HIS A 83 -4.84 11.71 -8.22
CA HIS A 83 -5.70 12.81 -7.78
C HIS A 83 -5.08 14.15 -8.16
N HIS A 84 -5.89 15.23 -8.18
CA HIS A 84 -5.43 16.57 -8.57
C HIS A 84 -4.66 17.32 -7.47
N TRP A 85 -4.52 16.77 -6.26
CA TRP A 85 -3.80 17.45 -5.19
C TRP A 85 -2.32 17.52 -5.47
N GLU A 86 -1.79 18.74 -5.35
CA GLU A 86 -0.38 19.07 -5.41
C GLU A 86 -0.08 20.06 -4.28
N PHE A 87 0.94 19.81 -3.48
CA PHE A 87 1.24 20.63 -2.31
C PHE A 87 2.73 20.58 -1.92
N SER A 88 3.20 21.62 -1.24
CA SER A 88 4.47 21.65 -0.53
C SER A 88 4.24 21.17 0.90
N ILE A 89 5.07 20.28 1.38
CA ILE A 89 5.01 19.76 2.77
C ILE A 89 5.22 20.90 3.75
N GLU A 90 6.22 21.77 3.52
CA GLU A 90 6.56 22.86 4.41
C GLU A 90 5.49 23.98 4.39
N ALA A 91 4.94 24.31 3.22
CA ALA A 91 3.84 25.27 3.12
C ALA A 91 2.59 24.74 3.85
N THR A 92 2.24 23.47 3.66
CA THR A 92 1.10 22.82 4.34
C THR A 92 1.32 22.78 5.85
N ARG A 93 2.53 22.41 6.30
CA ARG A 93 2.91 22.43 7.71
C ARG A 93 2.71 23.80 8.35
N SER A 94 3.20 24.84 7.68
CA SER A 94 3.12 26.23 8.14
C SER A 94 1.67 26.74 8.19
N GLU A 95 0.88 26.46 7.15
CA GLU A 95 -0.53 26.88 7.07
C GLU A 95 -1.39 26.23 8.15
N LEU A 96 -1.16 24.94 8.42
CA LEU A 96 -1.85 24.19 9.47
C LEU A 96 -1.27 24.46 10.87
N LYS A 97 -0.16 25.21 10.97
CA LYS A 97 0.55 25.54 12.23
C LYS A 97 1.04 24.30 12.98
N PHE A 98 1.48 23.28 12.25
CA PHE A 98 2.10 22.10 12.85
C PHE A 98 3.58 22.37 13.13
N ASP A 99 4.09 21.83 14.25
CA ASP A 99 5.52 21.80 14.52
C ASP A 99 6.23 20.74 13.64
N THR A 100 5.52 19.65 13.37
CA THR A 100 5.99 18.56 12.53
C THR A 100 4.90 18.11 11.58
N LEU A 101 5.22 18.00 10.29
CA LEU A 101 4.42 17.30 9.29
C LEU A 101 5.34 16.34 8.55
N LEU A 102 5.12 15.03 8.75
CA LEU A 102 5.76 14.00 7.94
C LEU A 102 4.84 13.60 6.79
N VAL A 103 5.42 13.34 5.64
CA VAL A 103 4.72 12.71 4.52
C VAL A 103 5.54 11.48 4.12
N VAL A 104 4.89 10.32 4.07
CA VAL A 104 5.53 9.03 3.80
C VAL A 104 4.71 8.24 2.78
N ASN A 105 5.30 7.25 2.14
CA ASN A 105 4.55 6.35 1.28
C ASN A 105 3.53 5.52 2.10
N ASP A 106 2.33 5.28 1.54
CA ASP A 106 1.23 4.58 2.23
C ASP A 106 1.55 3.09 2.49
N PHE A 107 2.27 2.42 1.58
CA PHE A 107 2.70 1.03 1.79
C PHE A 107 3.86 0.93 2.78
N ALA A 108 4.71 1.95 2.90
CA ALA A 108 5.69 2.02 3.99
C ALA A 108 4.99 2.12 5.36
N ALA A 109 3.96 2.95 5.48
CA ALA A 109 3.14 3.02 6.69
C ALA A 109 2.40 1.70 6.96
N LEU A 110 1.83 1.07 5.92
CA LEU A 110 1.18 -0.23 6.05
C LEU A 110 2.16 -1.33 6.48
N ALA A 111 3.38 -1.35 5.94
CA ALA A 111 4.40 -2.32 6.33
C ALA A 111 4.79 -2.15 7.80
N MET A 112 5.02 -0.92 8.25
CA MET A 112 5.32 -0.61 9.65
C MET A 112 4.17 -0.98 10.61
N ALA A 113 2.94 -1.08 10.12
CA ALA A 113 1.81 -1.50 10.94
C ALA A 113 1.80 -3.00 11.23
N VAL A 114 2.32 -3.85 10.33
CA VAL A 114 2.21 -5.31 10.42
C VAL A 114 2.62 -5.88 11.79
N PRO A 115 3.75 -5.50 12.40
CA PRO A 115 4.12 -6.01 13.72
C PRO A 115 3.23 -5.55 14.88
N MET A 116 2.33 -4.60 14.64
CA MET A 116 1.46 -4.00 15.66
C MET A 116 0.02 -4.48 15.57
N LEU A 117 -0.33 -5.13 14.47
CA LEU A 117 -1.66 -5.68 14.28
C LEU A 117 -1.84 -6.94 15.12
N ARG A 118 -3.06 -7.16 15.60
CA ARG A 118 -3.42 -8.33 16.41
C ARG A 118 -3.67 -9.54 15.52
N ASP A 119 -3.59 -10.73 16.10
CA ASP A 119 -3.81 -11.99 15.36
C ASP A 119 -5.20 -12.07 14.71
N ASP A 120 -6.22 -11.43 15.31
CA ASP A 120 -7.59 -11.36 14.77
C ASP A 120 -7.77 -10.33 13.63
N GLU A 121 -6.72 -9.56 13.33
CA GLU A 121 -6.68 -8.59 12.24
C GLU A 121 -6.03 -9.14 10.97
N PHE A 122 -5.76 -10.45 10.95
CA PHE A 122 -5.23 -11.17 9.79
C PHE A 122 -6.07 -12.42 9.48
N GLU A 123 -6.17 -12.74 8.20
CA GLU A 123 -6.66 -14.05 7.73
C GLU A 123 -5.52 -14.75 7.00
N GLN A 124 -4.98 -15.82 7.56
CA GLN A 124 -3.90 -16.59 6.92
C GLN A 124 -4.45 -17.42 5.76
N ILE A 125 -3.80 -17.29 4.61
CA ILE A 125 -4.13 -17.99 3.37
C ILE A 125 -2.99 -18.97 3.06
N GLY A 126 -3.25 -20.26 3.23
CA GLY A 126 -2.24 -21.31 3.03
C GLY A 126 -1.36 -21.58 4.25
N GLY A 127 -0.34 -22.40 4.04
CA GLY A 127 0.56 -22.88 5.10
C GLY A 127 1.72 -21.94 5.40
N GLY A 128 2.65 -22.46 6.19
CA GLY A 128 3.87 -21.80 6.62
C GLY A 128 3.76 -21.17 8.01
N THR A 129 4.93 -20.86 8.57
CA THR A 129 5.05 -20.19 9.88
C THR A 129 6.06 -19.05 9.76
N ALA A 130 5.67 -17.88 10.22
CA ALA A 130 6.53 -16.71 10.19
C ALA A 130 7.78 -16.92 11.06
N VAL A 131 8.94 -16.56 10.53
CA VAL A 131 10.16 -16.46 11.31
C VAL A 131 10.13 -15.15 12.08
N THR A 132 10.30 -15.24 13.40
CA THR A 132 10.35 -14.06 14.26
C THR A 132 11.44 -13.10 13.79
N GLU A 133 11.12 -11.82 13.68
CA GLU A 133 12.03 -10.77 13.17
C GLU A 133 12.55 -11.03 11.74
N GLY A 134 11.98 -12.00 11.02
CA GLY A 134 12.26 -12.23 9.61
C GLY A 134 11.76 -11.07 8.74
N VAL A 135 12.39 -10.87 7.59
CA VAL A 135 11.93 -9.86 6.62
C VAL A 135 10.48 -10.15 6.22
N ILE A 136 9.67 -9.11 6.22
CA ILE A 136 8.25 -9.12 5.83
C ILE A 136 8.09 -8.48 4.47
N GLY A 137 7.23 -9.05 3.63
CA GLY A 137 6.77 -8.42 2.40
C GLY A 137 5.31 -7.96 2.54
N VAL A 138 5.01 -6.78 2.05
CA VAL A 138 3.65 -6.24 2.03
C VAL A 138 3.31 -5.84 0.60
N LEU A 139 2.15 -6.26 0.13
CA LEU A 139 1.64 -5.85 -1.17
C LEU A 139 0.12 -5.69 -1.11
N GLY A 140 -0.45 -4.91 -2.02
CA GLY A 140 -1.89 -4.78 -2.04
C GLY A 140 -2.43 -4.07 -3.26
N ALA A 141 -3.47 -4.67 -3.82
CA ALA A 141 -4.18 -4.15 -4.98
C ALA A 141 -5.35 -3.25 -4.56
N GLY A 142 -5.40 -2.09 -5.19
CA GLY A 142 -6.44 -1.08 -5.03
C GLY A 142 -6.67 -0.35 -6.35
N THR A 143 -6.61 0.99 -6.37
CA THR A 143 -6.54 1.78 -7.60
C THR A 143 -5.26 1.47 -8.37
N GLY A 144 -4.15 1.19 -7.65
CA GLY A 144 -2.89 0.69 -8.15
C GLY A 144 -2.46 -0.57 -7.42
N LEU A 145 -1.15 -0.88 -7.47
CA LEU A 145 -0.50 -1.98 -6.78
C LEU A 145 0.68 -1.46 -5.96
N GLY A 146 0.48 -1.29 -4.66
CA GLY A 146 1.56 -0.94 -3.75
C GLY A 146 2.35 -2.16 -3.30
N ILE A 147 3.65 -1.98 -3.11
CA ILE A 147 4.57 -2.99 -2.60
C ILE A 147 5.56 -2.32 -1.64
N ALA A 148 5.82 -2.97 -0.52
CA ALA A 148 6.85 -2.57 0.43
C ALA A 148 7.48 -3.79 1.10
N GLY A 149 8.64 -3.60 1.70
CA GLY A 149 9.24 -4.55 2.61
C GLY A 149 9.35 -3.98 4.01
N LEU A 150 9.63 -4.86 4.97
CA LEU A 150 9.94 -4.47 6.34
C LEU A 150 11.06 -5.37 6.86
N MET A 151 12.07 -4.77 7.45
CA MET A 151 13.20 -5.50 8.02
C MET A 151 13.45 -5.10 9.47
N PHE A 152 13.92 -6.06 10.29
CA PHE A 152 14.27 -5.84 11.68
C PHE A 152 15.78 -5.65 11.80
N VAL A 153 16.22 -4.48 12.29
CA VAL A 153 17.63 -4.12 12.43
C VAL A 153 17.80 -3.32 13.71
N ASP A 154 18.80 -3.67 14.52
CA ASP A 154 19.13 -2.96 15.76
C ASP A 154 17.91 -2.78 16.69
N SER A 155 17.13 -3.84 16.87
CA SER A 155 15.90 -3.88 17.68
C SER A 155 14.78 -2.93 17.21
N ARG A 156 14.78 -2.56 15.93
CA ARG A 156 13.77 -1.70 15.32
C ARG A 156 13.32 -2.24 13.95
N TRP A 157 12.06 -2.01 13.65
CA TRP A 157 11.53 -2.25 12.32
C TRP A 157 11.81 -1.06 11.39
N LEU A 158 12.27 -1.35 10.18
CA LEU A 158 12.56 -0.37 9.14
C LEU A 158 11.79 -0.73 7.88
N ALA A 159 10.98 0.19 7.37
CA ALA A 159 10.30 0.02 6.09
C ALA A 159 11.28 0.13 4.92
N ILE A 160 11.12 -0.76 3.95
CA ILE A 160 11.78 -0.71 2.65
C ILE A 160 10.74 -0.21 1.65
N GLU A 161 10.83 1.05 1.27
CA GLU A 161 9.99 1.63 0.24
C GLU A 161 10.27 1.00 -1.13
N SER A 162 9.24 0.82 -1.94
CA SER A 162 9.37 0.15 -3.23
C SER A 162 8.29 0.63 -4.21
N GLU A 163 8.69 0.76 -5.46
CA GLU A 163 7.81 0.90 -6.62
C GLU A 163 7.67 -0.45 -7.36
N GLY A 164 7.71 -1.55 -6.61
CA GLY A 164 7.65 -2.91 -7.16
C GLY A 164 6.35 -3.25 -7.93
N GLY A 165 5.29 -2.46 -7.78
CA GLY A 165 4.10 -2.55 -8.64
C GLY A 165 4.39 -2.25 -10.11
N HIS A 166 5.44 -1.46 -10.39
CA HIS A 166 5.82 -1.04 -11.75
C HIS A 166 6.84 -1.97 -12.44
N VAL A 167 7.24 -3.08 -11.81
CA VAL A 167 8.06 -4.09 -12.49
C VAL A 167 7.31 -4.71 -13.66
N ALA A 168 8.03 -5.14 -14.70
CA ALA A 168 7.43 -5.79 -15.85
C ALA A 168 6.64 -7.04 -15.43
N PHE A 169 5.42 -7.17 -15.95
CA PHE A 169 4.62 -8.37 -15.77
C PHE A 169 5.22 -9.55 -16.54
N SER A 170 5.23 -10.72 -15.90
CA SER A 170 5.67 -11.97 -16.51
C SER A 170 4.53 -13.01 -16.45
N PRO A 171 4.01 -13.47 -17.59
CA PRO A 171 2.94 -14.46 -17.62
C PRO A 171 3.44 -15.83 -17.18
N SER A 172 2.58 -16.62 -16.55
CA SER A 172 2.90 -17.96 -16.04
C SER A 172 2.13 -19.08 -16.75
N ASP A 173 1.15 -18.73 -17.58
CA ASP A 173 0.37 -19.67 -18.39
C ASP A 173 -0.06 -19.00 -19.71
N GLU A 174 -0.69 -19.81 -20.61
CA GLU A 174 -1.13 -19.34 -21.93
C GLU A 174 -2.22 -18.25 -21.83
N ARG A 175 -3.09 -18.35 -20.84
CA ARG A 175 -4.14 -17.34 -20.59
C ARG A 175 -3.53 -15.98 -20.24
N GLU A 176 -2.58 -15.97 -19.31
CA GLU A 176 -1.85 -14.74 -18.93
C GLU A 176 -1.01 -14.19 -20.10
N LEU A 177 -0.44 -15.09 -20.94
CA LEU A 177 0.28 -14.68 -22.13
C LEU A 177 -0.66 -14.00 -23.14
N ALA A 178 -1.86 -14.53 -23.35
CA ALA A 178 -2.86 -13.92 -24.23
C ALA A 178 -3.31 -12.53 -23.71
N VAL A 179 -3.50 -12.38 -22.38
CA VAL A 179 -3.77 -11.08 -21.76
C VAL A 179 -2.61 -10.11 -21.99
N LEU A 180 -1.37 -10.56 -21.82
CA LEU A 180 -0.18 -9.72 -22.05
C LEU A 180 -0.07 -9.29 -23.52
N GLN A 181 -0.29 -10.21 -24.48
CA GLN A 181 -0.29 -9.91 -25.91
C GLN A 181 -1.36 -8.86 -26.29
N TYR A 182 -2.55 -8.96 -25.68
CA TYR A 182 -3.60 -7.96 -25.83
C TYR A 182 -3.16 -6.58 -25.31
N CYS A 183 -2.48 -6.54 -24.16
CA CYS A 183 -1.97 -5.30 -23.59
C CYS A 183 -0.87 -4.65 -24.44
N TRP A 184 0.02 -5.42 -25.05
CA TRP A 184 1.08 -4.89 -25.93
C TRP A 184 0.57 -4.15 -27.17
N GLN A 185 -0.68 -4.35 -27.55
CA GLN A 185 -1.30 -3.55 -28.62
C GLN A 185 -1.56 -2.09 -28.21
N ARG A 186 -1.47 -1.78 -26.91
CA ARG A 186 -1.86 -0.48 -26.33
C ARG A 186 -0.78 0.15 -25.44
N TYR A 187 0.14 -0.64 -24.91
CA TYR A 187 1.12 -0.21 -23.93
C TYR A 187 2.51 -0.74 -24.27
N ASP A 188 3.49 0.16 -24.30
CA ASP A 188 4.90 -0.21 -24.53
C ASP A 188 5.48 -0.96 -23.33
N HIS A 189 5.01 -0.65 -22.11
CA HIS A 189 5.37 -1.33 -20.88
C HIS A 189 4.12 -1.81 -20.15
N VAL A 190 4.05 -3.11 -19.87
CA VAL A 190 2.99 -3.72 -19.08
C VAL A 190 3.56 -4.04 -17.71
N SER A 191 3.28 -3.18 -16.73
CA SER A 191 3.68 -3.41 -15.35
C SER A 191 2.76 -4.43 -14.65
N ALA A 192 3.23 -4.97 -13.52
CA ALA A 192 2.38 -5.80 -12.65
C ALA A 192 1.11 -5.04 -12.23
N GLU A 193 1.22 -3.75 -11.88
CA GLU A 193 0.09 -2.89 -11.53
C GLU A 193 -0.94 -2.77 -12.65
N ARG A 194 -0.48 -2.75 -13.91
CA ARG A 194 -1.40 -2.64 -15.06
C ARG A 194 -2.46 -3.73 -15.06
N LEU A 195 -2.13 -4.91 -14.52
CA LEU A 195 -3.01 -6.08 -14.46
C LEU A 195 -3.50 -6.36 -13.03
N VAL A 196 -2.64 -6.19 -12.02
CA VAL A 196 -2.96 -6.49 -10.63
C VAL A 196 -3.46 -5.23 -9.91
N SER A 197 -4.57 -4.69 -10.38
CA SER A 197 -5.23 -3.51 -9.80
C SER A 197 -6.73 -3.51 -10.14
N GLY A 198 -7.48 -2.54 -9.62
CA GLY A 198 -8.90 -2.36 -9.99
C GLY A 198 -9.11 -2.16 -11.49
N PRO A 199 -8.45 -1.17 -12.12
CA PRO A 199 -8.45 -1.04 -13.57
C PRO A 199 -7.91 -2.29 -14.29
N GLY A 200 -6.94 -2.98 -13.70
CA GLY A 200 -6.36 -4.21 -14.23
C GLY A 200 -7.37 -5.36 -14.35
N ILE A 201 -8.27 -5.52 -13.39
CA ILE A 201 -9.35 -6.52 -13.46
C ILE A 201 -10.23 -6.26 -14.70
N ALA A 202 -10.59 -5.00 -14.96
CA ALA A 202 -11.38 -4.68 -16.15
C ALA A 202 -10.59 -4.95 -17.44
N LEU A 203 -9.28 -4.66 -17.45
CA LEU A 203 -8.40 -4.92 -18.59
C LEU A 203 -8.21 -6.42 -18.85
N ILE A 204 -8.05 -7.25 -17.81
CA ILE A 204 -8.01 -8.71 -17.92
C ILE A 204 -9.33 -9.21 -18.52
N HIS A 205 -10.47 -8.75 -18.00
CA HIS A 205 -11.78 -9.13 -18.54
C HIS A 205 -11.92 -8.76 -20.02
N GLU A 206 -11.51 -7.55 -20.40
CA GLU A 206 -11.55 -7.09 -21.79
C GLU A 206 -10.68 -7.97 -22.71
N ALA A 207 -9.46 -8.32 -22.27
CA ALA A 207 -8.54 -9.17 -23.00
C ALA A 207 -9.08 -10.59 -23.20
N LEU A 208 -9.71 -11.18 -22.18
CA LEU A 208 -10.33 -12.49 -22.26
C LEU A 208 -11.61 -12.46 -23.12
N ALA A 209 -12.42 -11.39 -22.99
CA ALA A 209 -13.61 -11.16 -23.81
C ALA A 209 -13.29 -11.04 -25.31
N ALA A 210 -12.13 -10.43 -25.64
CA ALA A 210 -11.70 -10.28 -27.04
C ALA A 210 -11.48 -11.62 -27.78
N GLN A 211 -11.33 -12.72 -27.05
CA GLN A 211 -11.19 -14.07 -27.62
C GLN A 211 -12.54 -14.75 -27.89
N GLN A 212 -13.65 -14.14 -27.47
CA GLN A 212 -15.00 -14.72 -27.60
C GLN A 212 -15.77 -14.11 -28.77
N THR A 213 -16.67 -14.92 -29.34
CA THR A 213 -17.59 -14.49 -30.40
C THR A 213 -19.01 -14.95 -30.05
N PRO A 214 -20.00 -14.07 -29.87
CA PRO A 214 -19.90 -12.61 -29.99
C PRO A 214 -19.09 -12.00 -28.85
N HIS A 215 -18.49 -10.82 -29.09
CA HIS A 215 -17.70 -10.09 -28.08
C HIS A 215 -18.60 -9.57 -26.96
N PRO A 216 -18.36 -9.94 -25.69
CA PRO A 216 -19.16 -9.45 -24.55
C PRO A 216 -19.03 -7.93 -24.35
N ALA A 217 -20.05 -7.33 -23.75
CA ALA A 217 -20.00 -5.91 -23.39
C ALA A 217 -18.98 -5.64 -22.29
N ALA A 218 -18.33 -4.48 -22.33
CA ALA A 218 -17.41 -4.03 -21.28
C ALA A 218 -18.14 -3.88 -19.94
N LEU A 219 -17.50 -4.35 -18.87
CA LEU A 219 -18.02 -4.31 -17.51
C LEU A 219 -17.10 -3.47 -16.61
N SER A 220 -17.69 -2.81 -15.61
CA SER A 220 -16.90 -2.20 -14.54
C SER A 220 -16.29 -3.26 -13.64
N THR A 221 -15.15 -2.96 -13.01
CA THR A 221 -14.50 -3.83 -12.01
C THR A 221 -15.49 -4.32 -10.94
N ALA A 222 -16.33 -3.44 -10.43
CA ALA A 222 -17.33 -3.80 -9.42
C ALA A 222 -18.35 -4.83 -9.95
N ALA A 223 -18.79 -4.68 -11.21
CA ALA A 223 -19.70 -5.61 -11.86
C ALA A 223 -19.04 -6.97 -12.12
N ILE A 224 -17.77 -6.99 -12.55
CA ILE A 224 -16.99 -8.21 -12.75
C ILE A 224 -16.88 -8.99 -11.44
N VAL A 225 -16.43 -8.32 -10.36
CA VAL A 225 -16.32 -8.94 -9.04
C VAL A 225 -17.66 -9.49 -8.55
N ALA A 226 -18.73 -8.69 -8.64
CA ALA A 226 -20.05 -9.13 -8.20
C ALA A 226 -20.56 -10.36 -8.96
N ARG A 227 -20.41 -10.41 -10.29
CA ARG A 227 -20.81 -11.55 -11.12
C ARG A 227 -19.95 -12.78 -10.89
N ALA A 228 -18.64 -12.60 -10.67
CA ALA A 228 -17.74 -13.69 -10.31
C ALA A 228 -18.13 -14.31 -8.96
N MET A 229 -18.34 -13.49 -7.92
CA MET A 229 -18.71 -13.95 -6.57
C MET A 229 -20.07 -14.67 -6.55
N SER A 230 -21.04 -14.20 -7.33
CA SER A 230 -22.33 -14.86 -7.47
C SER A 230 -22.34 -16.07 -8.41
N ARG A 231 -21.20 -16.37 -9.06
CA ARG A 231 -21.06 -17.41 -10.09
C ARG A 231 -22.03 -17.27 -11.26
N ALA A 232 -22.47 -16.03 -11.53
CA ALA A 232 -23.45 -15.74 -12.58
C ALA A 232 -22.81 -15.66 -13.98
N ASP A 233 -21.49 -15.49 -14.07
CA ASP A 233 -20.78 -15.26 -15.33
C ASP A 233 -19.42 -15.96 -15.31
N PRO A 234 -19.23 -17.01 -16.15
CA PRO A 234 -17.98 -17.77 -16.21
C PRO A 234 -16.76 -16.92 -16.61
N LEU A 235 -16.94 -15.92 -17.51
CA LEU A 235 -15.84 -15.04 -17.93
C LEU A 235 -15.41 -14.13 -16.76
N CYS A 236 -16.35 -13.64 -15.95
CA CYS A 236 -16.04 -12.89 -14.76
C CYS A 236 -15.30 -13.75 -13.71
N GLN A 237 -15.70 -15.03 -13.54
CA GLN A 237 -14.98 -15.98 -12.67
C GLN A 237 -13.55 -16.17 -13.15
N GLU A 238 -13.37 -16.47 -14.44
CA GLU A 238 -12.05 -16.65 -15.05
C GLU A 238 -11.18 -15.39 -14.90
N THR A 239 -11.77 -14.21 -15.04
CA THR A 239 -11.09 -12.93 -14.83
C THR A 239 -10.53 -12.82 -13.41
N ILE A 240 -11.33 -13.13 -12.39
CA ILE A 240 -10.89 -13.05 -10.98
C ILE A 240 -9.90 -14.16 -10.64
N GLU A 241 -10.02 -15.36 -11.21
CA GLU A 241 -9.02 -16.41 -11.07
C GLU A 241 -7.67 -15.98 -11.66
N CYS A 242 -7.69 -15.40 -12.87
CA CYS A 242 -6.49 -14.86 -13.51
C CYS A 242 -5.83 -13.77 -12.65
N PHE A 243 -6.61 -12.81 -12.18
CA PHE A 243 -6.14 -11.76 -11.25
C PHE A 243 -5.50 -12.35 -9.97
N CYS A 244 -6.13 -13.33 -9.33
CA CYS A 244 -5.59 -13.96 -8.13
C CYS A 244 -4.30 -14.72 -8.42
N GLY A 245 -4.20 -15.42 -9.57
CA GLY A 245 -2.99 -16.08 -10.01
C GLY A 245 -1.84 -15.10 -10.25
N MET A 246 -2.10 -14.00 -10.96
CA MET A 246 -1.14 -12.92 -11.18
C MET A 246 -0.66 -12.28 -9.86
N LEU A 247 -1.56 -12.01 -8.92
CA LEU A 247 -1.20 -11.52 -7.58
C LEU A 247 -0.31 -12.52 -6.85
N GLY A 248 -0.58 -13.83 -6.97
CA GLY A 248 0.27 -14.90 -6.42
C GLY A 248 1.68 -14.88 -7.02
N THR A 249 1.82 -14.62 -8.32
CA THR A 249 3.12 -14.47 -8.99
C THR A 249 3.89 -13.26 -8.45
N VAL A 250 3.23 -12.11 -8.27
CA VAL A 250 3.85 -10.90 -7.73
C VAL A 250 4.30 -11.12 -6.27
N ALA A 251 3.44 -11.72 -5.45
CA ALA A 251 3.76 -12.06 -4.07
C ALA A 251 4.96 -13.03 -3.99
N ALA A 252 5.01 -14.05 -4.87
CA ALA A 252 6.12 -14.99 -4.96
C ALA A 252 7.44 -14.32 -5.38
N ASN A 253 7.37 -13.36 -6.31
CA ASN A 253 8.53 -12.57 -6.73
C ASN A 253 9.06 -11.73 -5.56
N LEU A 254 8.18 -11.04 -4.82
CA LEU A 254 8.54 -10.29 -3.62
C LEU A 254 9.19 -11.20 -2.57
N ALA A 255 8.62 -12.39 -2.36
CA ALA A 255 9.11 -13.36 -1.39
C ALA A 255 10.55 -13.81 -1.68
N VAL A 256 10.87 -14.14 -2.93
CA VAL A 256 12.24 -14.56 -3.28
C VAL A 256 13.20 -13.39 -3.42
N THR A 257 12.73 -12.20 -3.77
CA THR A 257 13.56 -11.00 -3.91
C THR A 257 14.07 -10.51 -2.56
N LEU A 258 13.22 -10.48 -1.54
CA LEU A 258 13.54 -9.99 -0.20
C LEU A 258 13.78 -11.10 0.82
N CYS A 259 13.61 -12.38 0.45
CA CYS A 259 13.66 -13.51 1.40
C CYS A 259 12.68 -13.34 2.58
N THR A 260 11.43 -13.05 2.32
CA THR A 260 10.42 -12.62 3.31
C THR A 260 9.97 -13.74 4.25
N LYS A 261 10.90 -14.33 5.01
CA LYS A 261 10.61 -15.40 5.97
C LYS A 261 9.68 -14.98 7.11
N GLY A 262 9.53 -13.68 7.36
CA GLY A 262 8.55 -13.13 8.29
C GLY A 262 7.11 -13.12 7.75
N GLY A 263 6.92 -13.51 6.49
CA GLY A 263 5.60 -13.61 5.87
C GLY A 263 5.36 -12.60 4.75
N ILE A 264 4.30 -12.88 4.00
CA ILE A 264 3.73 -11.96 3.00
C ILE A 264 2.36 -11.50 3.50
N TYR A 265 2.17 -10.20 3.58
CA TYR A 265 0.92 -9.58 4.04
C TYR A 265 0.26 -8.81 2.91
N ILE A 266 -1.03 -9.11 2.69
CA ILE A 266 -1.81 -8.60 1.56
C ILE A 266 -2.79 -7.55 2.08
N GLY A 267 -2.53 -6.30 1.73
CA GLY A 267 -3.41 -5.17 2.01
C GLY A 267 -4.23 -4.75 0.78
N GLY A 268 -4.63 -3.49 0.78
CA GLY A 268 -5.43 -2.91 -0.30
C GLY A 268 -6.92 -3.24 -0.21
N GLY A 269 -7.70 -2.63 -1.09
CA GLY A 269 -9.16 -2.69 -0.99
C GLY A 269 -9.83 -3.81 -1.80
N ILE A 270 -9.09 -4.56 -2.64
CA ILE A 270 -9.68 -5.57 -3.53
C ILE A 270 -9.79 -6.92 -2.84
N VAL A 271 -8.67 -7.45 -2.34
CA VAL A 271 -8.59 -8.82 -1.80
C VAL A 271 -9.56 -9.03 -0.63
N PRO A 272 -9.68 -8.14 0.37
CA PRO A 272 -10.65 -8.33 1.45
C PRO A 272 -12.11 -8.45 0.97
N ARG A 273 -12.44 -7.84 -0.18
CA ARG A 273 -13.79 -7.92 -0.76
C ARG A 273 -14.09 -9.24 -1.45
N LEU A 274 -13.06 -10.02 -1.79
CA LEU A 274 -13.23 -11.37 -2.33
C LEU A 274 -13.59 -12.37 -1.21
N GLY A 275 -13.32 -12.04 0.06
CA GLY A 275 -13.66 -12.87 1.21
C GLY A 275 -13.14 -14.29 1.07
N GLY A 276 -13.94 -15.28 1.50
CA GLY A 276 -13.56 -16.69 1.44
C GLY A 276 -13.26 -17.23 0.05
N TYR A 277 -13.67 -16.55 -1.03
CA TYR A 277 -13.28 -16.93 -2.38
C TYR A 277 -11.76 -16.86 -2.58
N PHE A 278 -11.11 -15.84 -2.01
CA PHE A 278 -9.67 -15.65 -2.16
C PHE A 278 -8.87 -16.84 -1.60
N ALA A 279 -9.30 -17.41 -0.48
CA ALA A 279 -8.65 -18.57 0.13
C ALA A 279 -8.66 -19.82 -0.77
N THR A 280 -9.67 -19.95 -1.64
CA THR A 280 -9.80 -21.07 -2.59
C THR A 280 -9.31 -20.74 -4.00
N SER A 281 -8.87 -19.51 -4.23
CA SER A 281 -8.39 -19.03 -5.53
C SER A 281 -7.00 -19.60 -5.89
N PRO A 282 -6.54 -19.43 -7.13
CA PRO A 282 -5.20 -19.83 -7.55
C PRO A 282 -4.05 -19.07 -6.86
N PHE A 283 -4.32 -18.06 -6.04
CA PHE A 283 -3.30 -17.24 -5.40
C PHE A 283 -2.22 -18.07 -4.70
N ARG A 284 -2.61 -18.94 -3.77
CA ARG A 284 -1.63 -19.67 -2.95
C ARG A 284 -0.85 -20.71 -3.75
N SER A 285 -1.51 -21.46 -4.61
CA SER A 285 -0.83 -22.44 -5.49
C SER A 285 0.17 -21.77 -6.42
N ARG A 286 -0.18 -20.59 -6.96
CA ARG A 286 0.72 -19.79 -7.79
C ARG A 286 1.87 -19.19 -6.99
N PHE A 287 1.64 -18.72 -5.77
CA PHE A 287 2.67 -18.24 -4.86
C PHE A 287 3.72 -19.33 -4.56
N GLU A 288 3.29 -20.57 -4.38
CA GLU A 288 4.19 -21.71 -4.13
C GLU A 288 4.89 -22.21 -5.41
N SER A 289 4.31 -21.97 -6.58
CA SER A 289 4.86 -22.44 -7.87
C SER A 289 6.09 -21.62 -8.29
N LYS A 290 7.25 -21.91 -7.71
CA LYS A 290 8.51 -21.17 -7.93
C LYS A 290 9.69 -22.07 -8.36
N GLY A 291 9.38 -23.16 -9.07
CA GLY A 291 10.38 -24.12 -9.53
C GLY A 291 11.19 -24.66 -8.36
N ARG A 292 12.51 -24.61 -8.43
CA ARG A 292 13.37 -25.11 -7.33
C ARG A 292 13.22 -24.36 -5.99
N PHE A 293 12.55 -23.17 -5.97
CA PHE A 293 12.23 -22.41 -4.76
C PHE A 293 10.81 -22.66 -4.25
N SER A 294 10.05 -23.63 -4.82
CA SER A 294 8.69 -23.91 -4.38
C SER A 294 8.60 -24.30 -2.90
N SER A 295 9.52 -25.14 -2.41
CA SER A 295 9.57 -25.52 -1.00
C SER A 295 9.96 -24.35 -0.08
N PHE A 296 10.73 -23.38 -0.57
CA PHE A 296 11.01 -22.14 0.16
C PHE A 296 9.74 -21.30 0.31
N ASN A 297 9.02 -21.06 -0.78
CA ASN A 297 7.77 -20.28 -0.74
C ASN A 297 6.68 -21.00 0.07
N ALA A 298 6.57 -22.32 0.01
CA ALA A 298 5.59 -23.08 0.77
C ALA A 298 5.71 -22.89 2.30
N GLN A 299 6.91 -22.58 2.80
CA GLN A 299 7.18 -22.32 4.23
C GLN A 299 6.83 -20.89 4.66
N ILE A 300 6.63 -19.97 3.72
CA ILE A 300 6.32 -18.58 4.00
C ILE A 300 4.81 -18.42 4.17
N PRO A 301 4.32 -17.95 5.32
CA PRO A 301 2.89 -17.68 5.48
C PRO A 301 2.47 -16.48 4.61
N THR A 302 1.26 -16.56 4.09
CA THR A 302 0.61 -15.44 3.40
C THR A 302 -0.65 -15.08 4.15
N SER A 303 -0.87 -13.80 4.44
CA SER A 303 -2.02 -13.34 5.24
C SER A 303 -2.68 -12.13 4.61
N VAL A 304 -4.00 -12.10 4.63
CA VAL A 304 -4.78 -10.91 4.25
C VAL A 304 -4.97 -10.04 5.48
N ILE A 305 -4.65 -8.76 5.38
CA ILE A 305 -4.91 -7.77 6.42
C ILE A 305 -6.40 -7.44 6.41
N THR A 306 -7.08 -7.71 7.53
CA THR A 306 -8.53 -7.47 7.72
C THR A 306 -8.82 -6.30 8.65
N ALA A 307 -7.78 -5.74 9.29
CA ALA A 307 -7.91 -4.58 10.16
C ALA A 307 -8.58 -3.39 9.45
N PRO A 308 -9.50 -2.68 10.10
CA PRO A 308 -9.96 -1.38 9.61
C PRO A 308 -8.83 -0.35 9.75
N PHE A 309 -8.60 0.44 8.70
CA PHE A 309 -7.57 1.50 8.70
C PHE A 309 -6.16 1.02 9.11
N PRO A 310 -5.62 -0.02 8.46
CA PRO A 310 -4.42 -0.70 8.95
C PRO A 310 -3.14 0.14 8.87
N ALA A 311 -3.11 1.22 8.08
CA ALA A 311 -1.94 2.10 7.95
C ALA A 311 -1.73 3.01 9.18
N PHE A 312 -2.76 3.29 9.99
CA PHE A 312 -2.63 4.22 11.11
C PHE A 312 -1.64 3.79 12.20
N PRO A 313 -1.62 2.53 12.68
CA PRO A 313 -0.61 2.11 13.66
C PRO A 313 0.82 2.32 13.14
N GLY A 314 1.09 1.98 11.90
CA GLY A 314 2.42 2.16 11.31
C GLY A 314 2.79 3.62 11.10
N ALA A 315 1.85 4.46 10.65
CA ALA A 315 2.05 5.91 10.58
C ALA A 315 2.37 6.50 11.97
N ALA A 316 1.64 6.08 13.01
CA ALA A 316 1.89 6.50 14.38
C ALA A 316 3.30 6.12 14.86
N ALA A 317 3.75 4.89 14.54
CA ALA A 317 5.09 4.43 14.87
C ALA A 317 6.18 5.24 14.16
N ILE A 318 6.04 5.50 12.86
CA ILE A 318 6.99 6.33 12.12
C ILE A 318 7.09 7.73 12.72
N LEU A 319 5.95 8.34 13.07
CA LEU A 319 5.94 9.66 13.70
C LEU A 319 6.59 9.64 15.09
N ALA A 320 6.33 8.61 15.90
CA ALA A 320 6.94 8.45 17.21
C ALA A 320 8.47 8.34 17.11
N ASP A 321 8.98 7.43 16.26
CA ASP A 321 10.41 7.24 16.03
C ASP A 321 11.11 8.54 15.58
N TYR A 322 10.45 9.30 14.70
CA TYR A 322 10.98 10.58 14.25
C TYR A 322 11.07 11.61 15.41
N LEU A 323 10.04 11.71 16.24
CA LEU A 323 10.02 12.65 17.36
C LEU A 323 11.05 12.27 18.43
N ASP A 324 11.20 10.97 18.73
CA ASP A 324 12.17 10.44 19.68
C ASP A 324 13.61 10.66 19.19
N SER A 325 13.85 10.51 17.88
CA SER A 325 15.17 10.79 17.30
C SER A 325 15.57 12.27 17.41
N LYS A 326 14.63 13.19 17.30
CA LYS A 326 14.86 14.63 17.49
C LYS A 326 15.19 14.98 18.94
N THR A 327 14.56 14.32 19.91
CA THR A 327 14.81 14.55 21.34
C THR A 327 16.14 13.94 21.79
N SER A 328 16.53 12.80 21.21
CA SER A 328 17.77 12.07 21.57
C SER A 328 19.04 12.68 20.95
N ASN A 329 18.93 13.42 19.85
CA ASN A 329 20.07 14.06 19.17
C ASN A 329 19.67 15.40 18.50
N PRO A 330 19.64 16.51 19.25
CA PRO A 330 19.28 17.83 18.70
C PRO A 330 20.22 18.36 17.61
N PHE A 331 21.37 17.70 17.37
CA PHE A 331 22.36 18.07 16.33
C PHE A 331 22.29 17.22 15.06
N ALA A 332 21.47 16.18 14.97
CA ALA A 332 21.39 15.28 13.81
C ALA A 332 20.62 15.86 12.59
N VAL A 333 20.05 17.05 12.67
CA VAL A 333 19.19 17.65 11.63
C VAL A 333 19.98 18.46 10.59
N ARG A 334 21.16 17.99 10.12
CA ARG A 334 21.88 18.63 9.01
C ARG A 334 22.38 17.65 7.93
N ARG A 335 21.53 16.74 7.45
CA ARG A 335 21.85 15.95 6.26
C ARG A 335 20.59 15.65 5.41
N ALA A 336 19.87 16.67 5.03
CA ALA A 336 18.92 16.62 3.91
C ALA A 336 18.93 17.98 3.17
N GLY A 337 20.12 18.46 2.88
CA GLY A 337 20.35 19.57 1.97
C GLY A 337 21.43 19.12 1.01
N HIS A 338 21.06 18.70 -0.18
CA HIS A 338 22.01 18.56 -1.27
C HIS A 338 22.58 19.93 -1.57
N GLU A 339 23.81 20.18 -1.16
CA GLU A 339 24.62 21.22 -1.76
C GLU A 339 24.83 20.87 -3.25
N SER A 340 24.23 21.66 -4.09
CA SER A 340 24.58 21.75 -5.51
C SER A 340 26.03 22.25 -5.59
N SER A 341 27.01 21.36 -5.71
CA SER A 341 28.36 21.73 -6.06
C SER A 341 28.42 22.05 -7.55
N THR A 342 28.54 23.31 -7.82
CA THR A 342 29.05 23.95 -9.02
C THR A 342 30.24 23.20 -9.65
N GLY A 343 30.20 23.19 -10.98
CA GLY A 343 31.13 22.57 -11.90
C GLY A 343 32.64 22.68 -11.58
N ALA A 344 33.29 21.58 -11.86
CA ALA A 344 34.69 21.58 -12.22
C ALA A 344 34.84 20.86 -13.56
N SER A 345 35.14 21.64 -14.58
CA SER A 345 35.60 21.22 -15.91
C SER A 345 36.89 20.44 -15.78
N LEU A 346 36.93 19.23 -16.33
CA LEU A 346 38.18 18.50 -16.58
C LEU A 346 38.83 19.05 -17.87
N PRO A 347 40.13 19.34 -17.87
CA PRO A 347 40.89 19.63 -19.09
C PRO A 347 41.23 18.34 -19.85
N ARG A 348 41.41 18.47 -21.18
CA ARG A 348 41.64 17.51 -22.24
C ARG A 348 42.59 16.36 -21.96
#